data_18e86347a21b5adce04fd9c8d87454ed
#
_entry.id   18e86347a21b5adce04fd9c8d87454ed
#
_cell.length_a   1.000
_cell.length_b   1.000
_cell.length_c   1.000
_cell.angle_alpha   90.00
_cell.angle_beta   90.00
_cell.angle_gamma   90.00
#
_symmetry.space_group_name_H-M   'P 1'
#
loop_
_entity.id
_entity.type
_entity.pdbx_description
1 polymer ?
#
loop_
_entity_poly.entity_id
_entity_poly.type
_entity_poly.pdbx_seq_one_letter_code
_entity_poly.pdbx_strand_id
1 'polypeptide(L)'
;LEQIMADPDWFGRAPESWYWGDDSNTVFYKQKQLGNPLRDLFVKSLDSDKAAHQVGLAKHHIVADSDAKKNSVRSHEIYSFKGNVFVKNGVSQSGKQITYTSATESNAMFLTNGNIAYRVGNVFYSHNLTTGQVVELANLQMAEKPKGVEEPASYLAKEQHKLISYIALQQRNSKLKEQQKADLEKQNDTITTTKYYFGKDNRVSHASLSPAGDKLLVSIATAKSSRDKSDIMPNYITKDGVIAAEKVRARVANNRQYKETLFFIDLNKGEKSALSYQTLPDFDKDVLADVKRENHAREGKEYKSKKQARNIHLMQMWFPVKWNSDGSQVALMLEAWDNKTRWLAT
;
A
#
# COMPACT_ATOMS: atom_id res chain seq x y z
N LEU A 1 -43.54 6.86 6.35
CA LEU A 1 -42.63 6.85 5.17
C LEU A 1 -41.79 8.13 5.14
N GLU A 2 -42.37 9.33 5.27
CA GLU A 2 -41.65 10.61 5.33
C GLU A 2 -40.58 10.64 6.43
N GLN A 3 -40.90 10.19 7.64
CA GLN A 3 -39.98 10.12 8.76
C GLN A 3 -38.79 9.18 8.48
N ILE A 4 -39.04 8.01 7.87
CA ILE A 4 -37.99 7.05 7.48
C ILE A 4 -37.10 7.62 6.39
N MET A 5 -37.65 8.36 5.44
CA MET A 5 -36.91 8.94 4.32
C MET A 5 -36.16 10.22 4.72
N ALA A 6 -36.68 10.98 5.69
CA ALA A 6 -36.07 12.21 6.16
C ALA A 6 -34.96 12.01 7.20
N ASP A 7 -35.07 10.97 8.00
CA ASP A 7 -34.11 10.67 9.07
C ASP A 7 -33.75 9.17 9.06
N PRO A 8 -32.60 8.77 8.49
CA PRO A 8 -32.15 7.39 8.51
C PRO A 8 -31.87 6.85 9.92
N ASP A 9 -31.82 7.71 10.94
CA ASP A 9 -31.58 7.31 12.33
C ASP A 9 -32.86 7.05 13.12
N TRP A 10 -34.01 7.00 12.46
CA TRP A 10 -35.32 6.76 13.09
C TRP A 10 -35.35 5.48 13.94
N PHE A 11 -34.50 4.48 13.64
CA PHE A 11 -34.38 3.23 14.39
C PHE A 11 -33.31 3.30 15.52
N GLY A 12 -32.69 4.45 15.73
CA GLY A 12 -31.65 4.66 16.73
C GLY A 12 -30.23 4.76 16.15
N ARG A 13 -29.33 5.28 16.96
CA ARG A 13 -27.93 5.52 16.57
C ARG A 13 -27.05 4.41 17.15
N ALA A 14 -26.66 3.46 16.35
CA ALA A 14 -25.80 2.37 16.77
C ALA A 14 -24.35 2.86 16.99
N PRO A 15 -23.61 2.29 17.96
CA PRO A 15 -22.16 2.42 18.04
C PRO A 15 -21.49 1.86 16.79
N GLU A 16 -20.53 2.61 16.22
CA GLU A 16 -19.76 2.25 15.03
C GLU A 16 -18.27 2.22 15.36
N SER A 17 -17.49 1.43 14.60
CA SER A 17 -16.02 1.45 14.67
C SER A 17 -15.49 1.32 16.09
N TRP A 18 -16.02 0.37 16.86
CA TRP A 18 -15.59 0.14 18.23
C TRP A 18 -14.25 -0.59 18.30
N TYR A 19 -13.46 -0.29 19.33
CA TYR A 19 -12.18 -0.94 19.61
C TYR A 19 -11.83 -0.86 21.09
N TRP A 20 -10.95 -1.74 21.54
CA TRP A 20 -10.49 -1.79 22.91
C TRP A 20 -9.45 -0.71 23.20
N GLY A 21 -9.52 -0.13 24.38
CA GLY A 21 -8.45 0.64 24.96
C GLY A 21 -7.29 -0.26 25.45
N ASP A 22 -6.20 0.38 25.86
CA ASP A 22 -4.97 -0.30 26.28
C ASP A 22 -5.11 -1.12 27.55
N ASP A 23 -6.05 -0.74 28.39
CA ASP A 23 -6.34 -1.36 29.70
C ASP A 23 -7.17 -2.64 29.57
N SER A 24 -7.57 -3.04 28.37
CA SER A 24 -8.48 -4.17 28.13
C SER A 24 -9.84 -4.08 28.86
N ASN A 25 -10.15 -2.91 29.40
CA ASN A 25 -11.35 -2.62 30.17
C ASN A 25 -12.14 -1.44 29.60
N THR A 26 -11.49 -0.61 28.81
CA THR A 26 -12.11 0.54 28.17
C THR A 26 -12.45 0.22 26.72
N VAL A 27 -13.63 0.63 26.28
CA VAL A 27 -14.07 0.50 24.88
C VAL A 27 -14.29 1.90 24.30
N PHE A 28 -13.66 2.16 23.19
CA PHE A 28 -13.91 3.34 22.35
C PHE A 28 -14.85 2.98 21.21
N TYR A 29 -15.73 3.92 20.85
CA TYR A 29 -16.61 3.76 19.69
C TYR A 29 -17.02 5.12 19.14
N LYS A 30 -17.40 5.15 17.87
CA LYS A 30 -17.98 6.32 17.24
C LYS A 30 -19.49 6.21 17.28
N GLN A 31 -20.17 7.33 17.48
CA GLN A 31 -21.63 7.41 17.40
C GLN A 31 -22.04 8.68 16.69
N LYS A 32 -23.01 8.56 15.81
CA LYS A 32 -23.57 9.68 15.05
C LYS A 32 -24.29 10.65 16.01
N GLN A 33 -24.09 11.93 15.80
CA GLN A 33 -24.81 12.97 16.54
C GLN A 33 -26.29 12.98 16.19
N LEU A 34 -27.12 13.42 17.10
CA LEU A 34 -28.54 13.58 16.84
C LEU A 34 -28.78 14.68 15.80
N GLY A 35 -29.53 14.37 14.76
CA GLY A 35 -29.94 15.33 13.75
C GLY A 35 -28.86 15.82 12.77
N ASN A 36 -27.64 15.22 12.78
CA ASN A 36 -26.62 15.58 11.81
C ASN A 36 -25.70 14.38 11.48
N PRO A 37 -24.92 14.42 10.37
CA PRO A 37 -24.09 13.29 9.93
C PRO A 37 -22.77 13.15 10.69
N LEU A 38 -22.45 14.04 11.61
CA LEU A 38 -21.19 14.01 12.34
C LEU A 38 -21.15 12.84 13.33
N ARG A 39 -19.97 12.35 13.61
CA ARG A 39 -19.73 11.25 14.55
C ARG A 39 -18.77 11.70 15.63
N ASP A 40 -19.19 11.54 16.88
CA ASP A 40 -18.36 11.78 18.03
C ASP A 40 -17.69 10.47 18.49
N LEU A 41 -16.51 10.61 19.10
CA LEU A 41 -15.81 9.51 19.76
C LEU A 41 -16.27 9.44 21.21
N PHE A 42 -16.73 8.27 21.61
CA PHE A 42 -17.14 7.96 22.97
C PHE A 42 -16.19 6.95 23.61
N VAL A 43 -16.15 6.98 24.93
CA VAL A 43 -15.42 6.02 25.75
C VAL A 43 -16.33 5.49 26.87
N LYS A 44 -16.28 4.18 27.08
CA LYS A 44 -16.99 3.45 28.16
C LYS A 44 -16.00 2.56 28.89
N SER A 45 -15.91 2.72 30.22
CA SER A 45 -15.25 1.72 31.07
C SER A 45 -16.24 0.61 31.42
N LEU A 46 -15.79 -0.63 31.37
CA LEU A 46 -16.60 -1.79 31.70
C LEU A 46 -16.65 -2.08 33.22
N ASP A 47 -15.65 -1.63 33.95
CA ASP A 47 -15.62 -1.75 35.44
C ASP A 47 -16.51 -0.71 36.16
N SER A 48 -17.21 0.10 35.40
CA SER A 48 -18.00 1.18 35.95
C SER A 48 -19.40 1.24 35.38
N ASP A 49 -20.40 1.36 36.21
CA ASP A 49 -21.79 1.59 35.81
C ASP A 49 -22.03 3.01 35.25
N LYS A 50 -21.00 3.86 35.25
CA LYS A 50 -21.10 5.20 34.65
C LYS A 50 -21.40 5.09 33.16
N ALA A 51 -22.27 5.96 32.68
CA ALA A 51 -22.59 6.05 31.27
C ALA A 51 -21.32 6.34 30.43
N ALA A 52 -21.37 5.92 29.18
CA ALA A 52 -20.33 6.32 28.21
C ALA A 52 -20.30 7.85 28.10
N HIS A 53 -19.11 8.43 27.93
CA HIS A 53 -18.96 9.86 27.77
C HIS A 53 -18.17 10.18 26.49
N GLN A 54 -18.43 11.34 25.93
CA GLN A 54 -17.77 11.83 24.73
C GLN A 54 -16.32 12.21 25.03
N VAL A 55 -15.41 11.78 24.18
CA VAL A 55 -14.01 12.25 24.18
C VAL A 55 -13.97 13.65 23.59
N GLY A 56 -13.53 14.63 24.34
CA GLY A 56 -13.43 16.01 23.84
C GLY A 56 -12.47 16.13 22.66
N LEU A 57 -12.82 16.95 21.68
CA LEU A 57 -12.04 17.12 20.43
C LEU A 57 -10.56 17.42 20.68
N ALA A 58 -10.26 18.21 21.72
CA ALA A 58 -8.88 18.51 22.11
C ALA A 58 -8.07 17.29 22.55
N LYS A 59 -8.72 16.18 22.89
CA LYS A 59 -8.08 14.94 23.35
C LYS A 59 -8.04 13.83 22.28
N HIS A 60 -8.62 14.04 21.10
CA HIS A 60 -8.67 13.01 20.07
C HIS A 60 -7.26 12.56 19.61
N HIS A 61 -6.28 13.46 19.62
CA HIS A 61 -4.90 13.16 19.20
C HIS A 61 -4.13 12.26 20.18
N ILE A 62 -4.58 12.13 21.43
CA ILE A 62 -3.95 11.26 22.44
C ILE A 62 -4.66 9.91 22.60
N VAL A 63 -5.78 9.73 21.93
CA VAL A 63 -6.48 8.43 21.88
C VAL A 63 -5.98 7.67 20.67
N ALA A 64 -5.25 6.59 20.90
CA ALA A 64 -4.83 5.69 19.83
C ALA A 64 -6.06 5.06 19.18
N ASP A 65 -6.02 4.89 17.87
CA ASP A 65 -7.11 4.26 17.13
C ASP A 65 -6.93 2.72 17.04
N SER A 66 -7.87 2.06 16.35
CA SER A 66 -7.87 0.61 16.17
C SER A 66 -6.63 0.08 15.41
N ASP A 67 -5.92 0.94 14.69
CA ASP A 67 -4.76 0.57 13.86
C ASP A 67 -3.42 0.82 14.58
N ALA A 68 -3.47 1.28 15.82
CA ALA A 68 -2.29 1.50 16.64
C ALA A 68 -1.49 0.21 16.83
N LYS A 69 -0.17 0.33 16.71
CA LYS A 69 0.75 -0.80 16.87
C LYS A 69 1.59 -0.62 18.13
N LYS A 70 1.75 -1.71 18.88
CA LYS A 70 2.58 -1.72 20.09
C LYS A 70 4.01 -2.13 19.75
N ASN A 71 4.96 -1.59 20.51
CA ASN A 71 6.32 -2.09 20.47
C ASN A 71 6.41 -3.51 21.07
N SER A 72 7.56 -4.19 20.93
CA SER A 72 7.76 -5.58 21.36
C SER A 72 7.45 -5.81 22.84
N VAL A 73 7.76 -4.84 23.71
CA VAL A 73 7.51 -4.89 25.16
C VAL A 73 6.16 -4.28 25.55
N ARG A 74 5.34 -3.87 24.61
CA ARG A 74 4.00 -3.29 24.79
C ARG A 74 3.95 -2.05 25.70
N SER A 75 5.07 -1.34 25.86
CA SER A 75 5.14 -0.12 26.66
C SER A 75 4.76 1.14 25.89
N HIS A 76 4.84 1.12 24.57
CA HIS A 76 4.52 2.26 23.70
C HIS A 76 3.64 1.83 22.55
N GLU A 77 2.82 2.75 22.09
CA GLU A 77 1.98 2.62 20.90
C GLU A 77 2.34 3.67 19.87
N ILE A 78 2.25 3.30 18.61
CA ILE A 78 2.45 4.18 17.47
C ILE A 78 1.20 4.16 16.58
N TYR A 79 0.76 5.32 16.17
CA TYR A 79 -0.42 5.51 15.31
C TYR A 79 -0.30 6.79 14.50
N SER A 80 -1.16 6.94 13.49
CA SER A 80 -1.26 8.16 12.69
C SER A 80 -2.55 8.92 13.06
N PHE A 81 -2.44 10.20 13.30
CA PHE A 81 -3.58 11.08 13.51
C PHE A 81 -3.48 12.30 12.59
N LYS A 82 -4.52 12.53 11.77
CA LYS A 82 -4.56 13.59 10.75
C LYS A 82 -3.29 13.64 9.87
N GLY A 83 -2.80 12.46 9.48
CA GLY A 83 -1.64 12.34 8.62
C GLY A 83 -0.30 12.44 9.32
N ASN A 84 -0.21 12.73 10.61
CA ASN A 84 1.04 12.77 11.35
C ASN A 84 1.20 11.57 12.29
N VAL A 85 2.45 11.18 12.55
CA VAL A 85 2.80 10.06 13.42
C VAL A 85 2.86 10.52 14.88
N PHE A 86 2.22 9.75 15.74
CA PHE A 86 2.22 9.92 17.20
C PHE A 86 2.76 8.66 17.87
N VAL A 87 3.47 8.85 18.96
CA VAL A 87 3.88 7.79 19.88
C VAL A 87 3.31 8.09 21.26
N LYS A 88 2.64 7.10 21.84
CA LYS A 88 2.01 7.18 23.15
C LYS A 88 2.70 6.21 24.10
N ASN A 89 2.97 6.65 25.32
CA ASN A 89 3.39 5.78 26.40
C ASN A 89 2.16 5.15 27.06
N GLY A 90 2.10 3.82 27.10
CA GLY A 90 0.96 3.08 27.63
C GLY A 90 0.70 3.31 29.12
N VAL A 91 1.74 3.57 29.91
CA VAL A 91 1.63 3.79 31.36
C VAL A 91 1.17 5.22 31.69
N SER A 92 1.86 6.22 31.12
CA SER A 92 1.57 7.64 31.44
C SER A 92 0.43 8.21 30.61
N GLN A 93 -0.09 7.48 29.63
CA GLN A 93 -1.10 7.92 28.68
C GLN A 93 -0.74 9.25 27.97
N SER A 94 0.55 9.62 28.01
CA SER A 94 1.06 10.80 27.33
C SER A 94 1.42 10.47 25.87
N GLY A 95 0.87 11.25 24.95
CA GLY A 95 1.15 11.14 23.52
C GLY A 95 2.12 12.24 23.08
N LYS A 96 3.10 11.88 22.26
CA LYS A 96 4.03 12.82 21.62
C LYS A 96 3.82 12.76 20.12
N GLN A 97 3.59 13.91 19.50
CA GLN A 97 3.63 14.04 18.04
C GLN A 97 5.09 13.95 17.57
N ILE A 98 5.35 13.10 16.59
CA ILE A 98 6.69 12.84 16.07
C ILE A 98 6.92 13.61 14.76
N THR A 99 5.94 13.61 13.88
CA THR A 99 6.04 14.33 12.61
C THR A 99 5.14 15.57 12.59
N TYR A 100 5.59 16.64 11.93
CA TYR A 100 4.90 17.91 11.79
C TYR A 100 4.94 18.33 10.33
N THR A 101 4.22 17.60 9.47
CA THR A 101 4.27 17.82 8.02
C THR A 101 2.87 18.00 7.45
N SER A 102 2.78 18.53 6.25
CA SER A 102 1.55 18.55 5.46
C SER A 102 1.34 17.28 4.66
N ALA A 103 2.32 16.38 4.64
CA ALA A 103 2.22 15.06 4.03
C ALA A 103 1.34 14.14 4.89
N THR A 104 0.92 13.03 4.29
CA THR A 104 0.19 11.98 5.02
C THR A 104 1.13 10.83 5.28
N GLU A 105 1.58 10.71 6.53
CA GLU A 105 2.31 9.57 7.02
C GLU A 105 1.35 8.42 7.33
N SER A 106 1.72 7.25 6.88
CA SER A 106 0.92 6.03 7.04
C SER A 106 1.80 4.83 7.39
N ASN A 107 1.18 3.72 7.79
CA ASN A 107 1.87 2.47 8.12
C ASN A 107 2.95 2.63 9.20
N ALA A 108 2.73 3.53 10.15
CA ALA A 108 3.64 3.75 11.25
C ALA A 108 3.85 2.45 12.05
N MET A 109 5.10 2.15 12.41
CA MET A 109 5.47 0.97 13.17
C MET A 109 6.77 1.16 13.94
N PHE A 110 6.96 0.39 15.01
CA PHE A 110 8.25 0.26 15.67
C PHE A 110 9.13 -0.73 14.91
N LEU A 111 10.41 -0.41 14.80
CA LEU A 111 11.45 -1.32 14.33
C LEU A 111 12.12 -2.04 15.49
N THR A 112 12.74 -3.18 15.22
CA THR A 112 13.44 -4.00 16.23
C THR A 112 14.62 -3.28 16.87
N ASN A 113 15.20 -2.30 16.18
CA ASN A 113 16.30 -1.47 16.68
C ASN A 113 15.84 -0.28 17.56
N GLY A 114 14.55 -0.18 17.88
CA GLY A 114 13.98 0.90 18.68
C GLY A 114 13.62 2.16 17.92
N ASN A 115 13.97 2.26 16.64
CA ASN A 115 13.51 3.33 15.78
C ASN A 115 12.01 3.11 15.42
N ILE A 116 11.42 4.11 14.82
CA ILE A 116 10.11 3.97 14.17
C ILE A 116 10.28 4.03 12.65
N ALA A 117 9.34 3.43 11.94
CA ALA A 117 9.23 3.57 10.50
C ALA A 117 7.83 4.04 10.11
N TYR A 118 7.74 4.77 9.02
CA TYR A 118 6.48 5.23 8.43
C TYR A 118 6.65 5.43 6.92
N ARG A 119 5.55 5.59 6.23
CA ARG A 119 5.50 5.75 4.79
C ARG A 119 4.84 7.07 4.41
N VAL A 120 5.43 7.79 3.46
CA VAL A 120 4.85 8.96 2.80
C VAL A 120 4.76 8.66 1.30
N GLY A 121 3.55 8.52 0.79
CA GLY A 121 3.36 8.11 -0.60
C GLY A 121 4.05 6.77 -0.89
N ASN A 122 5.08 6.77 -1.72
CA ASN A 122 5.87 5.59 -2.08
C ASN A 122 7.27 5.57 -1.44
N VAL A 123 7.50 6.39 -0.43
CA VAL A 123 8.78 6.48 0.26
C VAL A 123 8.65 5.98 1.68
N PHE A 124 9.57 5.13 2.10
CA PHE A 124 9.66 4.59 3.46
C PHE A 124 10.77 5.30 4.23
N TYR A 125 10.47 5.70 5.44
CA TYR A 125 11.39 6.41 6.32
C TYR A 125 11.60 5.63 7.62
N SER A 126 12.81 5.71 8.17
CA SER A 126 13.11 5.38 9.55
C SER A 126 13.42 6.65 10.32
N HIS A 127 12.93 6.75 11.55
CA HIS A 127 13.16 7.88 12.42
C HIS A 127 13.69 7.39 13.78
N ASN A 128 14.85 7.87 14.15
CA ASN A 128 15.44 7.61 15.46
C ASN A 128 14.85 8.58 16.49
N LEU A 129 14.12 8.05 17.45
CA LEU A 129 13.43 8.87 18.46
C LEU A 129 14.37 9.55 19.46
N THR A 130 15.59 9.08 19.59
CA THR A 130 16.60 9.63 20.49
C THR A 130 17.37 10.78 19.86
N THR A 131 17.86 10.58 18.64
CA THR A 131 18.67 11.58 17.92
C THR A 131 17.87 12.52 17.07
N GLY A 132 16.61 12.17 16.74
CA GLY A 132 15.76 12.89 15.78
C GLY A 132 16.17 12.66 14.32
N GLN A 133 17.16 11.80 14.03
CA GLN A 133 17.59 11.53 12.66
C GLN A 133 16.50 10.79 11.88
N VAL A 134 16.23 11.28 10.68
CA VAL A 134 15.33 10.64 9.70
C VAL A 134 16.14 10.14 8.53
N VAL A 135 15.94 8.87 8.16
CA VAL A 135 16.61 8.21 7.04
C VAL A 135 15.56 7.67 6.08
N GLU A 136 15.74 7.91 4.79
CA GLU A 136 14.95 7.27 3.73
C GLU A 136 15.44 5.82 3.53
N LEU A 137 14.59 4.85 3.86
CA LEU A 137 14.90 3.41 3.72
C LEU A 137 14.72 2.92 2.28
N ALA A 138 13.66 3.38 1.63
CA ALA A 138 13.34 2.97 0.26
C ALA A 138 12.48 4.02 -0.44
N ASN A 139 12.73 4.21 -1.73
CA ASN A 139 11.98 5.10 -2.61
C ASN A 139 11.51 4.33 -3.84
N LEU A 140 10.20 4.06 -3.92
CA LEU A 140 9.58 3.27 -4.98
C LEU A 140 9.13 4.20 -6.11
N GLN A 141 9.85 4.20 -7.23
CA GLN A 141 9.59 5.06 -8.38
C GLN A 141 8.72 4.34 -9.42
N MET A 142 7.55 4.90 -9.71
CA MET A 142 6.69 4.47 -10.81
C MET A 142 7.13 5.17 -12.11
N ALA A 143 8.37 4.95 -12.48
CA ALA A 143 9.03 5.53 -13.63
C ALA A 143 10.01 4.54 -14.24
N GLU A 144 10.42 4.78 -15.47
CA GLU A 144 11.55 4.05 -16.06
C GLU A 144 12.85 4.46 -15.37
N LYS A 145 13.75 3.46 -15.19
CA LYS A 145 15.08 3.78 -14.70
C LYS A 145 15.76 4.75 -15.68
N PRO A 146 16.31 5.86 -15.20
CA PRO A 146 17.04 6.78 -16.07
C PRO A 146 18.10 6.02 -16.86
N LYS A 147 18.11 6.21 -18.16
CA LYS A 147 19.16 5.68 -19.02
C LYS A 147 20.40 6.53 -18.86
N GLY A 148 21.53 5.90 -18.78
CA GLY A 148 22.82 6.58 -18.84
C GLY A 148 23.08 7.19 -20.20
N VAL A 149 24.25 7.79 -20.38
CA VAL A 149 24.67 8.35 -21.67
C VAL A 149 24.80 7.20 -22.69
N GLU A 150 23.84 7.14 -23.63
CA GLU A 150 23.81 6.12 -24.66
C GLU A 150 24.87 6.40 -25.75
N GLU A 151 25.49 5.35 -26.26
CA GLU A 151 26.31 5.44 -27.47
C GLU A 151 25.44 5.70 -28.70
N PRO A 152 25.91 6.47 -29.69
CA PRO A 152 25.17 6.68 -30.92
C PRO A 152 24.91 5.37 -31.65
N ALA A 153 23.64 4.96 -31.73
CA ALA A 153 23.24 3.66 -32.30
C ALA A 153 23.11 3.71 -33.81
N SER A 154 22.55 4.79 -34.38
CA SER A 154 22.35 4.91 -35.84
C SER A 154 23.62 5.32 -36.60
N TYR A 155 23.70 4.94 -37.86
CA TYR A 155 24.79 5.33 -38.74
C TYR A 155 24.93 6.86 -38.81
N LEU A 156 23.82 7.57 -38.97
CA LEU A 156 23.82 9.04 -39.04
C LEU A 156 24.32 9.70 -37.72
N ALA A 157 23.90 9.16 -36.58
CA ALA A 157 24.39 9.66 -35.30
C ALA A 157 25.90 9.42 -35.10
N LYS A 158 26.41 8.25 -35.57
CA LYS A 158 27.87 7.96 -35.55
C LYS A 158 28.67 8.89 -36.45
N GLU A 159 28.14 9.19 -37.63
CA GLU A 159 28.79 10.13 -38.55
C GLU A 159 28.75 11.58 -38.02
N GLN A 160 27.63 12.00 -37.42
CA GLN A 160 27.55 13.29 -36.74
C GLN A 160 28.59 13.42 -35.64
N HIS A 161 28.79 12.37 -34.83
CA HIS A 161 29.82 12.38 -33.78
C HIS A 161 31.25 12.50 -34.35
N LYS A 162 31.49 11.95 -35.50
CA LYS A 162 32.80 12.08 -36.18
C LYS A 162 33.00 13.46 -36.77
N LEU A 163 31.96 14.01 -37.40
CA LEU A 163 32.03 15.28 -38.12
C LEU A 163 31.95 16.51 -37.24
N ILE A 164 31.22 16.42 -36.11
CA ILE A 164 30.99 17.54 -35.21
C ILE A 164 31.71 17.28 -33.89
N SER A 165 32.96 17.72 -33.79
CA SER A 165 33.79 17.54 -32.60
C SER A 165 33.14 18.07 -31.30
N TYR A 166 32.28 19.07 -31.40
CA TYR A 166 31.51 19.58 -30.27
C TYR A 166 30.54 18.55 -29.68
N ILE A 167 29.83 17.76 -30.53
CA ILE A 167 28.91 16.73 -30.08
C ILE A 167 29.69 15.61 -29.37
N ALA A 168 30.81 15.19 -29.94
CA ALA A 168 31.69 14.21 -29.31
C ALA A 168 32.24 14.66 -27.96
N LEU A 169 32.63 15.97 -27.87
CA LEU A 169 33.06 16.55 -26.62
C LEU A 169 31.94 16.59 -25.58
N GLN A 170 30.73 16.99 -25.94
CA GLN A 170 29.55 16.99 -25.04
C GLN A 170 29.26 15.62 -24.51
N GLN A 171 29.27 14.58 -25.36
CA GLN A 171 29.05 13.20 -24.92
C GLN A 171 30.15 12.73 -23.95
N ARG A 172 31.42 13.01 -24.28
CA ARG A 172 32.56 12.69 -23.39
C ARG A 172 32.41 13.36 -22.02
N ASN A 173 32.07 14.66 -22.01
CA ASN A 173 31.87 15.41 -20.79
C ASN A 173 30.67 14.85 -19.96
N SER A 174 29.59 14.44 -20.63
CA SER A 174 28.45 13.83 -19.97
C SER A 174 28.82 12.49 -19.32
N LYS A 175 29.59 11.65 -20.01
CA LYS A 175 30.12 10.38 -19.45
C LYS A 175 31.02 10.64 -18.25
N LEU A 176 31.93 11.60 -18.32
CA LEU A 176 32.81 11.94 -17.20
C LEU A 176 32.00 12.40 -15.97
N LYS A 177 30.96 13.21 -16.19
CA LYS A 177 30.06 13.63 -15.10
C LYS A 177 29.27 12.48 -14.49
N GLU A 178 28.76 11.55 -15.32
CA GLU A 178 28.10 10.34 -14.83
C GLU A 178 29.06 9.45 -14.02
N GLN A 179 30.29 9.26 -14.52
CA GLN A 179 31.30 8.48 -13.82
C GLN A 179 31.65 9.12 -12.48
N GLN A 180 31.91 10.42 -12.46
CA GLN A 180 32.20 11.15 -11.23
C GLN A 180 31.06 11.03 -10.21
N LYS A 181 29.80 11.12 -10.68
CA LYS A 181 28.63 10.94 -9.82
C LYS A 181 28.55 9.51 -9.26
N ALA A 182 28.77 8.49 -10.09
CA ALA A 182 28.78 7.09 -9.66
C ALA A 182 29.91 6.81 -8.66
N ASP A 183 31.10 7.37 -8.89
CA ASP A 183 32.25 7.24 -8.00
C ASP A 183 31.97 7.94 -6.66
N LEU A 184 31.33 9.10 -6.67
CA LEU A 184 30.93 9.81 -5.47
C LEU A 184 29.89 8.98 -4.68
N GLU A 185 28.85 8.45 -5.34
CA GLU A 185 27.85 7.59 -4.71
C GLU A 185 28.46 6.31 -4.10
N LYS A 186 29.48 5.75 -4.75
CA LYS A 186 30.16 4.54 -4.29
C LYS A 186 31.14 4.77 -3.14
N GLN A 187 31.80 5.93 -3.10
CA GLN A 187 32.89 6.22 -2.15
C GLN A 187 32.43 7.08 -0.97
N ASN A 188 31.25 7.67 -1.04
CA ASN A 188 30.76 8.57 -0.02
C ASN A 188 29.69 7.88 0.84
N ASP A 189 30.07 7.56 2.08
CA ASP A 189 29.21 6.88 3.07
C ASP A 189 27.97 7.67 3.49
N THR A 190 27.89 8.96 3.13
CA THR A 190 26.75 9.82 3.49
C THR A 190 25.59 9.75 2.50
N ILE A 191 25.76 9.13 1.33
CA ILE A 191 24.72 8.99 0.31
C ILE A 191 24.06 7.62 0.44
N THR A 192 22.85 7.58 0.99
CA THR A 192 22.21 6.32 1.42
C THR A 192 20.89 6.00 0.71
N THR A 193 20.35 6.87 -0.15
CA THR A 193 19.01 6.63 -0.71
C THR A 193 19.04 5.78 -1.97
N THR A 194 18.43 4.60 -1.89
CA THR A 194 18.25 3.72 -3.06
C THR A 194 16.85 3.90 -3.65
N LYS A 195 16.81 4.21 -4.96
CA LYS A 195 15.57 4.30 -5.73
C LYS A 195 15.29 3.00 -6.47
N TYR A 196 14.09 2.47 -6.30
CA TYR A 196 13.62 1.25 -6.95
C TYR A 196 12.63 1.60 -8.06
N TYR A 197 12.99 1.35 -9.31
CA TYR A 197 12.17 1.69 -10.47
C TYR A 197 11.30 0.51 -10.90
N PHE A 198 10.02 0.78 -11.18
CA PHE A 198 9.02 -0.25 -11.53
C PHE A 198 8.32 0.02 -12.88
N GLY A 199 8.80 0.98 -13.64
CA GLY A 199 8.22 1.32 -14.93
C GLY A 199 7.05 2.32 -14.82
N LYS A 200 6.72 2.96 -15.91
CA LYS A 200 5.71 4.01 -16.01
C LYS A 200 4.34 3.45 -15.70
N ASP A 201 3.42 3.26 -16.12
CA ASP A 201 2.04 2.79 -16.04
C ASP A 201 1.77 1.76 -14.91
N ASN A 202 2.56 1.82 -13.85
CA ASN A 202 2.44 0.94 -12.70
C ASN A 202 2.09 1.71 -11.42
N ARG A 203 1.55 1.00 -10.46
CA ARG A 203 1.22 1.53 -9.13
C ARG A 203 1.57 0.50 -8.06
N VAL A 204 1.91 0.97 -6.88
CA VAL A 204 2.02 0.12 -5.70
C VAL A 204 0.61 -0.27 -5.26
N SER A 205 0.29 -1.56 -5.30
CA SER A 205 -0.97 -2.09 -4.77
C SER A 205 -0.86 -2.46 -3.30
N HIS A 206 0.30 -2.96 -2.89
CA HIS A 206 0.61 -3.26 -1.49
C HIS A 206 2.11 -3.07 -1.23
N ALA A 207 2.46 -2.65 -0.03
CA ALA A 207 3.85 -2.62 0.41
C ALA A 207 3.93 -2.85 1.92
N SER A 208 4.87 -3.69 2.36
CA SER A 208 5.05 -4.09 3.75
C SER A 208 6.52 -4.15 4.11
N LEU A 209 6.93 -3.30 5.04
CA LEU A 209 8.29 -3.27 5.58
C LEU A 209 8.45 -4.33 6.68
N SER A 210 9.61 -4.99 6.72
CA SER A 210 9.95 -5.93 7.80
C SER A 210 10.11 -5.20 9.13
N PRO A 211 9.83 -5.85 10.27
CA PRO A 211 10.12 -5.29 11.59
C PRO A 211 11.59 -4.91 11.83
N ALA A 212 12.53 -5.59 11.17
CA ALA A 212 13.93 -5.22 11.19
C ALA A 212 14.26 -3.95 10.39
N GLY A 213 13.38 -3.53 9.49
CA GLY A 213 13.59 -2.36 8.62
C GLY A 213 14.57 -2.61 7.47
N ASP A 214 14.92 -3.87 7.21
CA ASP A 214 15.95 -4.30 6.26
C ASP A 214 15.38 -4.97 4.99
N LYS A 215 14.09 -5.29 4.97
CA LYS A 215 13.41 -5.96 3.85
C LYS A 215 12.08 -5.30 3.56
N LEU A 216 11.71 -5.26 2.28
CA LEU A 216 10.44 -4.72 1.85
C LEU A 216 9.79 -5.66 0.84
N LEU A 217 8.55 -6.04 1.10
CA LEU A 217 7.71 -6.73 0.14
C LEU A 217 6.81 -5.72 -0.55
N VAL A 218 6.79 -5.73 -1.89
CA VAL A 218 6.02 -4.78 -2.70
C VAL A 218 5.21 -5.53 -3.76
N SER A 219 3.92 -5.28 -3.83
CA SER A 219 3.09 -5.71 -4.95
C SER A 219 2.87 -4.55 -5.91
N ILE A 220 3.21 -4.78 -7.16
CA ILE A 220 3.10 -3.82 -8.26
C ILE A 220 2.03 -4.27 -9.22
N ALA A 221 1.03 -3.43 -9.42
CA ALA A 221 -0.04 -3.63 -10.38
C ALA A 221 0.01 -2.58 -11.49
N THR A 222 -0.58 -2.89 -12.64
CA THR A 222 -0.73 -1.93 -13.73
C THR A 222 -1.64 -0.77 -13.29
N ALA A 223 -1.23 0.46 -13.54
CA ALA A 223 -2.01 1.66 -13.21
C ALA A 223 -3.22 1.86 -14.13
N LYS A 224 -3.18 1.30 -15.35
CA LYS A 224 -4.28 1.38 -16.31
C LYS A 224 -5.52 0.69 -15.77
N SER A 225 -6.67 1.36 -15.88
CA SER A 225 -7.94 0.77 -15.52
C SER A 225 -8.18 -0.51 -16.31
N SER A 226 -8.53 -1.59 -15.62
CA SER A 226 -9.00 -2.82 -16.27
C SER A 226 -10.37 -2.66 -16.93
N ARG A 227 -11.01 -1.51 -16.75
CA ARG A 227 -12.37 -1.23 -17.17
C ARG A 227 -12.35 -0.32 -18.41
N ASP A 228 -12.41 -0.92 -19.57
CA ASP A 228 -12.41 -0.18 -20.83
C ASP A 228 -13.75 0.55 -21.10
N LYS A 229 -14.84 -0.07 -20.64
CA LYS A 229 -16.20 0.46 -20.84
C LYS A 229 -16.98 0.36 -19.54
N SER A 230 -17.46 1.47 -19.05
CA SER A 230 -18.42 1.54 -17.96
C SER A 230 -19.75 2.04 -18.49
N ASP A 231 -20.85 1.54 -17.93
CA ASP A 231 -22.15 2.13 -18.17
C ASP A 231 -22.24 3.51 -17.49
N ILE A 232 -23.17 4.32 -17.96
CA ILE A 232 -23.48 5.63 -17.41
C ILE A 232 -24.83 5.52 -16.72
N MET A 233 -24.89 5.96 -15.47
CA MET A 233 -26.14 6.10 -14.73
C MET A 233 -26.42 7.58 -14.49
N PRO A 234 -27.61 8.08 -14.87
CA PRO A 234 -27.98 9.44 -14.55
C PRO A 234 -28.27 9.57 -13.04
N ASN A 235 -27.68 10.57 -12.43
CA ASN A 235 -28.05 11.00 -11.09
C ASN A 235 -29.00 12.20 -11.22
N TYR A 236 -30.27 11.96 -10.88
CA TYR A 236 -31.33 12.97 -10.99
C TYR A 236 -31.43 13.87 -9.77
N ILE A 237 -30.79 13.49 -8.65
CA ILE A 237 -30.86 14.23 -7.39
C ILE A 237 -29.48 14.85 -7.12
N THR A 238 -29.28 16.06 -7.63
CA THR A 238 -28.05 16.82 -7.49
C THR A 238 -28.30 18.13 -6.75
N LYS A 239 -27.25 18.72 -6.18
CA LYS A 239 -27.34 19.97 -5.41
C LYS A 239 -27.74 21.17 -6.28
N ASP A 240 -27.38 21.15 -7.55
CA ASP A 240 -27.64 22.22 -8.55
C ASP A 240 -28.91 21.97 -9.37
N GLY A 241 -29.57 20.83 -9.16
CA GLY A 241 -30.77 20.46 -9.91
C GLY A 241 -30.52 20.03 -11.35
N VAL A 242 -29.25 19.90 -11.76
CA VAL A 242 -28.88 19.46 -13.13
C VAL A 242 -28.55 17.97 -13.09
N ILE A 243 -29.06 17.22 -14.08
CA ILE A 243 -28.80 15.78 -14.18
C ILE A 243 -27.29 15.55 -14.40
N ALA A 244 -26.64 14.84 -13.47
CA ALA A 244 -25.23 14.43 -13.60
C ALA A 244 -25.13 13.01 -14.17
N ALA A 245 -24.22 12.80 -15.13
CA ALA A 245 -23.91 11.48 -15.66
C ALA A 245 -22.74 10.87 -14.87
N GLU A 246 -23.00 9.79 -14.14
CA GLU A 246 -21.98 9.10 -13.34
C GLU A 246 -21.56 7.80 -14.02
N LYS A 247 -20.26 7.55 -14.07
CA LYS A 247 -19.71 6.26 -14.51
C LYS A 247 -19.95 5.22 -13.43
N VAL A 248 -20.66 4.18 -13.78
CA VAL A 248 -20.92 3.03 -12.90
C VAL A 248 -20.00 1.87 -13.21
N ARG A 249 -20.28 0.70 -12.64
CA ARG A 249 -19.46 -0.51 -12.84
C ARG A 249 -19.33 -0.86 -14.32
N ALA A 250 -18.17 -1.35 -14.70
CA ALA A 250 -18.00 -1.99 -15.99
C ALA A 250 -18.88 -3.24 -16.09
N ARG A 251 -19.37 -3.54 -17.30
CA ARG A 251 -20.08 -4.80 -17.56
C ARG A 251 -19.17 -5.98 -17.25
N VAL A 252 -19.76 -7.07 -16.76
CA VAL A 252 -19.01 -8.27 -16.36
C VAL A 252 -18.07 -8.76 -17.47
N ALA A 253 -18.52 -8.78 -18.72
CA ALA A 253 -17.73 -9.21 -19.88
C ALA A 253 -16.56 -8.27 -20.22
N ASN A 254 -16.56 -7.03 -19.73
CA ASN A 254 -15.53 -6.03 -20.00
C ASN A 254 -14.50 -5.88 -18.87
N ASN A 255 -14.59 -6.68 -17.81
CA ASN A 255 -13.59 -6.72 -16.77
C ASN A 255 -12.36 -7.47 -17.27
N ARG A 256 -11.25 -6.74 -17.43
CA ARG A 256 -9.94 -7.36 -17.73
C ARG A 256 -9.20 -7.65 -16.45
N GLN A 257 -8.57 -8.80 -16.42
CA GLN A 257 -7.63 -9.15 -15.35
C GLN A 257 -6.41 -8.22 -15.45
N TYR A 258 -6.03 -7.62 -14.34
CA TYR A 258 -4.73 -6.96 -14.24
C TYR A 258 -3.73 -7.95 -13.62
N LYS A 259 -2.47 -7.77 -13.95
CA LYS A 259 -1.39 -8.58 -13.37
C LYS A 259 -0.78 -7.82 -12.21
N GLU A 260 -0.56 -8.54 -11.13
CA GLU A 260 0.30 -8.09 -10.05
C GLU A 260 1.60 -8.87 -10.07
N THR A 261 2.69 -8.19 -9.76
CA THR A 261 3.99 -8.82 -9.56
C THR A 261 4.45 -8.47 -8.15
N LEU A 262 4.74 -9.49 -7.35
CA LEU A 262 5.35 -9.33 -6.06
C LEU A 262 6.87 -9.21 -6.23
N PHE A 263 7.42 -8.22 -5.55
CA PHE A 263 8.86 -8.01 -5.44
C PHE A 263 9.29 -8.13 -3.99
N PHE A 264 10.37 -8.81 -3.78
CA PHE A 264 11.13 -8.79 -2.55
C PHE A 264 12.33 -7.87 -2.73
N ILE A 265 12.54 -6.96 -1.78
CA ILE A 265 13.63 -5.99 -1.80
C ILE A 265 14.47 -6.19 -0.55
N ASP A 266 15.75 -6.48 -0.73
CA ASP A 266 16.76 -6.45 0.32
C ASP A 266 17.33 -5.02 0.39
N LEU A 267 16.98 -4.29 1.44
CA LEU A 267 17.34 -2.87 1.59
C LEU A 267 18.84 -2.72 1.93
N ASN A 268 19.45 -3.72 2.57
CA ASN A 268 20.88 -3.69 2.88
C ASN A 268 21.75 -3.85 1.62
N LYS A 269 21.30 -4.68 0.68
CA LYS A 269 21.99 -4.90 -0.59
C LYS A 269 21.56 -3.94 -1.69
N GLY A 270 20.41 -3.26 -1.53
CA GLY A 270 19.80 -2.44 -2.58
C GLY A 270 19.25 -3.25 -3.75
N GLU A 271 18.99 -4.55 -3.56
CA GLU A 271 18.56 -5.47 -4.60
C GLU A 271 17.05 -5.71 -4.57
N LYS A 272 16.43 -5.81 -5.74
CA LYS A 272 15.04 -6.23 -5.87
C LYS A 272 14.94 -7.47 -6.75
N SER A 273 14.11 -8.42 -6.36
CA SER A 273 13.79 -9.64 -7.12
C SER A 273 12.30 -9.85 -7.20
N ALA A 274 11.80 -10.28 -8.36
CA ALA A 274 10.42 -10.70 -8.49
C ALA A 274 10.23 -12.10 -7.89
N LEU A 275 9.17 -12.29 -7.12
CA LEU A 275 8.83 -13.60 -6.58
C LEU A 275 8.27 -14.50 -7.68
N SER A 276 8.78 -15.73 -7.73
CA SER A 276 8.28 -16.77 -8.62
C SER A 276 7.20 -17.59 -7.92
N TYR A 277 6.11 -17.85 -8.63
CA TYR A 277 5.02 -18.72 -8.12
C TYR A 277 5.15 -20.19 -8.58
N GLN A 278 6.23 -20.55 -9.27
CA GLN A 278 6.42 -21.90 -9.85
C GLN A 278 6.46 -23.02 -8.80
N THR A 279 6.80 -22.70 -7.57
CA THR A 279 6.82 -23.64 -6.44
C THR A 279 5.47 -23.87 -5.81
N LEU A 280 4.46 -23.06 -6.13
CA LEU A 280 3.12 -23.23 -5.58
C LEU A 280 2.40 -24.41 -6.21
N PRO A 281 1.73 -25.25 -5.42
CA PRO A 281 0.92 -26.34 -5.97
C PRO A 281 -0.12 -25.81 -6.97
N ASP A 282 -0.28 -26.50 -8.12
CA ASP A 282 -1.29 -26.16 -9.13
C ASP A 282 -1.19 -24.73 -9.71
N PHE A 283 0.00 -24.09 -9.66
CA PHE A 283 0.18 -22.72 -10.16
C PHE A 283 -0.11 -22.56 -11.65
N ASP A 284 -0.02 -23.64 -12.43
CA ASP A 284 -0.23 -23.69 -13.88
C ASP A 284 -1.42 -24.55 -14.31
N LYS A 285 -2.20 -25.09 -13.36
CA LYS A 285 -3.30 -26.01 -13.64
C LYS A 285 -4.53 -25.29 -14.20
N ASP A 286 -5.12 -25.85 -15.23
CA ASP A 286 -6.45 -25.45 -15.72
C ASP A 286 -7.56 -25.98 -14.79
N VAL A 287 -7.82 -25.28 -13.71
CA VAL A 287 -8.81 -25.67 -12.67
C VAL A 287 -10.27 -25.64 -13.17
N LEU A 288 -10.49 -25.04 -14.34
CA LEU A 288 -11.81 -24.97 -14.98
C LEU A 288 -11.94 -25.91 -16.17
N ALA A 289 -11.01 -26.86 -16.33
CA ALA A 289 -10.98 -27.77 -17.48
C ALA A 289 -12.28 -28.55 -17.68
N ASP A 290 -12.90 -29.02 -16.59
CA ASP A 290 -14.13 -29.82 -16.64
C ASP A 290 -15.32 -28.97 -17.14
N VAL A 291 -15.50 -27.77 -16.57
CA VAL A 291 -16.53 -26.83 -17.00
C VAL A 291 -16.35 -26.38 -18.45
N LYS A 292 -15.09 -26.16 -18.85
CA LYS A 292 -14.77 -25.80 -20.24
C LYS A 292 -15.06 -26.95 -21.19
N ARG A 293 -14.73 -28.19 -20.81
CA ARG A 293 -15.07 -29.39 -21.59
C ARG A 293 -16.58 -29.54 -21.78
N GLU A 294 -17.34 -29.40 -20.71
CA GLU A 294 -18.81 -29.47 -20.77
C GLU A 294 -19.37 -28.40 -21.70
N ASN A 295 -18.93 -27.15 -21.57
CA ASN A 295 -19.41 -26.06 -22.43
C ASN A 295 -19.05 -26.28 -23.91
N HIS A 296 -17.83 -26.74 -24.21
CA HIS A 296 -17.43 -27.02 -25.57
C HIS A 296 -18.18 -28.20 -26.16
N ALA A 297 -18.43 -29.24 -25.35
CA ALA A 297 -19.25 -30.39 -25.77
C ALA A 297 -20.68 -30.00 -26.15
N ARG A 298 -21.31 -29.06 -25.43
CA ARG A 298 -22.63 -28.50 -25.79
C ARG A 298 -22.62 -27.79 -27.14
N GLU A 299 -21.46 -27.24 -27.54
CA GLU A 299 -21.26 -26.61 -28.86
C GLU A 299 -20.73 -27.56 -29.93
N GLY A 300 -20.63 -28.87 -29.65
CA GLY A 300 -20.05 -29.86 -30.53
C GLY A 300 -18.53 -29.71 -30.75
N LYS A 301 -17.82 -29.07 -29.84
CA LYS A 301 -16.39 -28.80 -29.89
C LYS A 301 -15.61 -29.64 -28.87
N GLU A 302 -14.36 -29.97 -29.18
CA GLU A 302 -13.44 -30.58 -28.22
C GLU A 302 -12.66 -29.50 -27.47
N TYR A 303 -12.53 -29.63 -26.13
CA TYR A 303 -11.65 -28.80 -25.32
C TYR A 303 -10.42 -29.59 -24.83
N LYS A 304 -9.24 -29.11 -25.17
CA LYS A 304 -7.95 -29.65 -24.67
C LYS A 304 -7.40 -28.70 -23.61
N SER A 305 -7.29 -29.20 -22.38
CA SER A 305 -6.67 -28.45 -21.30
C SER A 305 -5.20 -28.14 -21.58
N LYS A 306 -4.76 -26.92 -21.29
CA LYS A 306 -3.37 -26.50 -21.41
C LYS A 306 -2.87 -26.03 -20.06
N LYS A 307 -1.67 -26.45 -19.69
CA LYS A 307 -0.95 -25.87 -18.57
C LYS A 307 -0.53 -24.45 -18.91
N GLN A 308 -0.93 -23.51 -18.07
CA GLN A 308 -0.59 -22.09 -18.21
C GLN A 308 -0.50 -21.45 -16.84
N ALA A 309 0.57 -20.69 -16.58
CA ALA A 309 0.71 -19.95 -15.34
C ALA A 309 -0.55 -19.11 -15.05
N ARG A 310 -1.14 -19.36 -13.89
CA ARG A 310 -2.34 -18.67 -13.44
C ARG A 310 -1.98 -17.24 -13.01
N ASN A 311 -2.92 -16.33 -13.12
CA ASN A 311 -2.76 -14.98 -12.58
C ASN A 311 -2.94 -15.03 -11.06
N ILE A 312 -1.83 -14.95 -10.32
CA ILE A 312 -1.76 -15.03 -8.87
C ILE A 312 -1.42 -13.65 -8.31
N HIS A 313 -2.10 -13.25 -7.25
CA HIS A 313 -1.91 -11.96 -6.60
C HIS A 313 -2.02 -12.08 -5.08
N LEU A 314 -1.63 -11.04 -4.36
CA LEU A 314 -1.92 -10.93 -2.94
C LEU A 314 -3.42 -10.84 -2.72
N MET A 315 -3.93 -11.60 -1.77
CA MET A 315 -5.34 -11.54 -1.41
C MET A 315 -5.71 -10.12 -0.98
N GLN A 316 -6.77 -9.56 -1.57
CA GLN A 316 -7.16 -8.16 -1.35
C GLN A 316 -7.93 -7.92 -0.04
N MET A 317 -8.07 -8.93 0.78
CA MET A 317 -8.81 -8.87 2.05
C MET A 317 -7.84 -8.90 3.24
N TRP A 318 -8.01 -7.96 4.14
CA TRP A 318 -7.39 -7.87 5.46
C TRP A 318 -5.87 -7.78 5.41
N PHE A 319 -5.12 -8.58 6.16
CA PHE A 319 -3.66 -8.47 6.25
C PHE A 319 -2.98 -9.59 5.46
N PRO A 320 -2.79 -9.48 4.13
CA PRO A 320 -2.27 -10.56 3.30
C PRO A 320 -0.77 -10.84 3.51
N VAL A 321 -0.09 -9.98 4.23
CA VAL A 321 1.35 -10.06 4.53
C VAL A 321 1.54 -10.00 6.05
N LYS A 322 2.24 -10.98 6.60
CA LYS A 322 2.57 -11.05 8.03
C LYS A 322 4.04 -11.41 8.20
N TRP A 323 4.80 -10.51 8.77
CA TRP A 323 6.17 -10.77 9.20
C TRP A 323 6.18 -11.40 10.59
N ASN A 324 7.16 -12.26 10.87
CA ASN A 324 7.48 -12.64 12.23
C ASN A 324 8.11 -11.45 13.00
N SER A 325 8.31 -11.59 14.30
CA SER A 325 8.72 -10.47 15.17
C SER A 325 10.09 -9.89 14.86
N ASP A 326 11.02 -10.70 14.34
CA ASP A 326 12.38 -10.29 13.99
C ASP A 326 12.54 -9.89 12.51
N GLY A 327 11.50 -10.07 11.68
CA GLY A 327 11.54 -9.76 10.26
C GLY A 327 12.33 -10.75 9.40
N SER A 328 12.69 -11.92 9.93
CA SER A 328 13.44 -12.94 9.18
C SER A 328 12.56 -13.74 8.22
N GLN A 329 11.27 -13.88 8.52
CA GLN A 329 10.30 -14.64 7.73
C GLN A 329 9.03 -13.82 7.48
N VAL A 330 8.38 -14.11 6.36
CA VAL A 330 7.11 -13.49 5.99
C VAL A 330 6.13 -14.54 5.51
N ALA A 331 4.91 -14.48 6.02
CA ALA A 331 3.78 -15.28 5.52
C ALA A 331 2.95 -14.43 4.55
N LEU A 332 2.59 -15.04 3.42
CA LEU A 332 1.84 -14.41 2.35
C LEU A 332 0.54 -15.18 2.12
N MET A 333 -0.57 -14.47 2.03
CA MET A 333 -1.83 -15.03 1.58
C MET A 333 -2.05 -14.65 0.12
N LEU A 334 -1.98 -15.64 -0.76
CA LEU A 334 -2.08 -15.50 -2.19
C LEU A 334 -3.41 -16.08 -2.70
N GLU A 335 -3.93 -15.51 -3.77
CA GLU A 335 -5.17 -15.96 -4.41
C GLU A 335 -5.01 -15.95 -5.93
N ALA A 336 -5.56 -16.97 -6.60
CA ALA A 336 -5.68 -16.95 -8.03
C ALA A 336 -6.86 -16.09 -8.47
N TRP A 337 -6.71 -15.36 -9.56
CA TRP A 337 -7.76 -14.49 -10.11
C TRP A 337 -9.06 -15.22 -10.46
N ASP A 338 -8.98 -16.51 -10.71
CA ASP A 338 -10.15 -17.38 -10.93
C ASP A 338 -10.93 -17.69 -9.65
N ASN A 339 -10.47 -17.26 -8.49
CA ASN A 339 -11.04 -17.48 -7.15
C ASN A 339 -11.23 -18.98 -6.78
N LYS A 340 -10.45 -19.90 -7.40
CA LYS A 340 -10.56 -21.33 -7.14
C LYS A 340 -9.48 -21.86 -6.20
N THR A 341 -8.41 -21.11 -6.00
CA THR A 341 -7.29 -21.54 -5.15
C THR A 341 -6.70 -20.37 -4.39
N ARG A 342 -6.41 -20.64 -3.12
CA ARG A 342 -5.66 -19.74 -2.23
C ARG A 342 -4.46 -20.50 -1.70
N TRP A 343 -3.37 -19.81 -1.46
CA TRP A 343 -2.15 -20.35 -0.89
C TRP A 343 -1.73 -19.52 0.31
N LEU A 344 -1.29 -20.21 1.34
CA LEU A 344 -0.49 -19.63 2.41
C LEU A 344 0.95 -20.04 2.13
N ALA A 345 1.80 -19.06 1.84
CA ALA A 345 3.21 -19.26 1.50
C ALA A 345 4.09 -18.53 2.53
N THR A 346 5.27 -19.09 2.79
CA THR A 346 6.30 -18.51 3.65
C THR A 346 7.62 -18.46 2.92
#